data_8d8afd42a91fdd06dde580d7b72e0794
#
_entry.id   8d8afd42a91fdd06dde580d7b72e0794
#
_cell.length_a   1.000
_cell.length_b   1.000
_cell.length_c   1.000
_cell.angle_alpha   90.00
_cell.angle_beta   90.00
_cell.angle_gamma   90.00
#
_symmetry.space_group_name_H-M   'P 1'
#
loop_
_entity.id
_entity.type
_entity.pdbx_description
1 polymer ?
#
loop_
_entity_poly.entity_id
_entity_poly.type
_entity_poly.pdbx_seq_one_letter_code
_entity_poly.pdbx_strand_id
1 'polypeptide(L)'
;MKLSIITINYNNAEGLRKTLASVASQTFHDFEHIIVDGGSTDGSVEVIRQYTSANGAQGGGCQTGQKSQTGRTKECPKIRWISEPDKGIYNAMNKGIEIAFGKRIVNSFNRSELVEDKNKGIEINKTEYLLFLNSGDCLVNECTLGMVVECNLVEDIVYGNSLQVWPNGNVKRAEYAHHVTGKTLFNHTIPHQASFIKSSLFESIGLYSEDLRFGSDWEFYLKALFYHNCSFRYMDVDVCLFDMTGISTNKNLAQEMLDERVFVLKRIIPQLYADYEEMNENIRCLRMIDERALRVGKMMLKPYRMFKNLFFKK
;
A
#
# COMPACT_ATOMS: atom_id res chain seq x y z
N MET A 1 -20.14 -1.41 -2.11
CA MET A 1 -18.84 -1.73 -1.49
C MET A 1 -18.58 -0.68 -0.42
N LYS A 2 -18.29 -1.09 0.80
CA LYS A 2 -17.91 -0.18 1.88
C LYS A 2 -16.39 -0.14 2.00
N LEU A 3 -15.80 1.02 1.72
CA LEU A 3 -14.36 1.23 1.70
C LEU A 3 -13.94 2.12 2.89
N SER A 4 -12.89 1.74 3.61
CA SER A 4 -12.19 2.65 4.52
C SER A 4 -10.81 2.98 3.98
N ILE A 5 -10.53 4.27 3.82
CA ILE A 5 -9.19 4.77 3.49
C ILE A 5 -8.52 5.14 4.80
N ILE A 6 -7.34 4.59 5.06
CA ILE A 6 -6.55 4.84 6.26
C ILE A 6 -5.32 5.65 5.86
N THR A 7 -5.23 6.88 6.36
CA THR A 7 -4.06 7.74 6.19
C THR A 7 -3.31 7.84 7.51
N ILE A 8 -2.03 7.46 7.49
CA ILE A 8 -1.15 7.64 8.64
C ILE A 8 -0.20 8.81 8.38
N ASN A 9 0.13 9.55 9.43
CA ASN A 9 0.99 10.72 9.36
C ASN A 9 1.89 10.84 10.59
N TYR A 10 3.13 11.27 10.36
CA TYR A 10 4.01 11.73 11.43
C TYR A 10 4.94 12.83 10.91
N ASN A 11 4.80 14.05 11.43
CA ASN A 11 5.61 15.23 11.08
C ASN A 11 5.76 15.45 9.54
N ASN A 12 4.65 15.34 8.80
CA ASN A 12 4.61 15.57 7.36
C ASN A 12 3.34 16.35 6.95
N ALA A 13 3.19 17.57 7.51
CA ALA A 13 2.00 18.40 7.26
C ALA A 13 1.77 18.71 5.78
N GLU A 14 2.84 18.91 5.01
CA GLU A 14 2.73 19.20 3.56
C GLU A 14 2.32 17.96 2.77
N GLY A 15 2.92 16.80 3.02
CA GLY A 15 2.50 15.53 2.42
C GLY A 15 1.07 15.19 2.80
N LEU A 16 0.71 15.34 4.08
CA LEU A 16 -0.64 15.12 4.56
C LEU A 16 -1.66 15.99 3.80
N ARG A 17 -1.38 17.28 3.60
CA ARG A 17 -2.27 18.18 2.86
C ARG A 17 -2.56 17.68 1.44
N LYS A 18 -1.53 17.19 0.74
CA LYS A 18 -1.66 16.62 -0.61
C LYS A 18 -2.53 15.36 -0.60
N THR A 19 -2.26 14.44 0.33
CA THR A 19 -3.05 13.21 0.47
C THR A 19 -4.52 13.52 0.74
N LEU A 20 -4.80 14.37 1.73
CA LEU A 20 -6.17 14.74 2.11
C LEU A 20 -6.91 15.43 0.95
N ALA A 21 -6.24 16.30 0.20
CA ALA A 21 -6.83 16.96 -0.97
C ALA A 21 -7.20 15.94 -2.07
N SER A 22 -6.34 14.94 -2.32
CA SER A 22 -6.60 13.89 -3.32
C SER A 22 -7.78 12.99 -2.94
N VAL A 23 -8.00 12.75 -1.65
CA VAL A 23 -9.17 11.99 -1.14
C VAL A 23 -10.43 12.86 -1.19
N ALA A 24 -10.35 14.15 -0.81
CA ALA A 24 -11.48 15.07 -0.86
C ALA A 24 -12.02 15.31 -2.28
N SER A 25 -11.14 15.25 -3.29
CA SER A 25 -11.52 15.49 -4.69
C SER A 25 -12.25 14.32 -5.34
N GLN A 26 -12.36 13.16 -4.69
CA GLN A 26 -12.97 11.98 -5.30
C GLN A 26 -14.46 12.18 -5.61
N THR A 27 -14.86 11.73 -6.80
CA THR A 27 -16.27 11.77 -7.25
C THR A 27 -17.11 10.64 -6.65
N PHE A 28 -16.49 9.54 -6.25
CA PHE A 28 -17.09 8.46 -5.46
C PHE A 28 -17.03 8.83 -3.98
N HIS A 29 -18.13 8.78 -3.24
CA HIS A 29 -18.23 9.25 -1.85
C HIS A 29 -18.64 8.18 -0.83
N ASP A 30 -18.99 6.95 -1.28
CA ASP A 30 -19.38 5.87 -0.37
C ASP A 30 -18.15 5.19 0.26
N PHE A 31 -17.39 6.00 1.01
CA PHE A 31 -16.24 5.54 1.80
C PHE A 31 -16.15 6.32 3.12
N GLU A 32 -15.37 5.81 4.06
CA GLU A 32 -14.92 6.59 5.20
C GLU A 32 -13.43 6.88 5.09
N HIS A 33 -13.01 8.02 5.66
CA HIS A 33 -11.61 8.38 5.75
C HIS A 33 -11.15 8.40 7.20
N ILE A 34 -10.19 7.57 7.54
CA ILE A 34 -9.61 7.43 8.88
C ILE A 34 -8.21 8.03 8.84
N ILE A 35 -7.92 8.98 9.72
CA ILE A 35 -6.62 9.64 9.78
C ILE A 35 -6.00 9.35 11.15
N VAL A 36 -4.79 8.80 11.13
CA VAL A 36 -4.01 8.52 12.35
C VAL A 36 -2.73 9.34 12.29
N ASP A 37 -2.64 10.31 13.19
CA ASP A 37 -1.46 11.14 13.37
C ASP A 37 -0.66 10.66 14.58
N GLY A 38 0.64 10.44 14.41
CA GLY A 38 1.57 9.90 15.40
C GLY A 38 1.99 10.90 16.51
N GLY A 39 1.18 11.94 16.78
CA GLY A 39 1.53 13.00 17.73
C GLY A 39 2.47 14.04 17.12
N SER A 40 2.20 14.45 15.89
CA SER A 40 3.00 15.43 15.15
C SER A 40 3.04 16.81 15.81
N THR A 41 4.16 17.52 15.59
CA THR A 41 4.42 18.87 16.13
C THR A 41 4.63 19.94 15.05
N ASP A 42 4.50 19.57 13.78
CA ASP A 42 4.79 20.39 12.57
C ASP A 42 3.57 21.12 11.99
N GLY A 43 2.43 21.12 12.69
CA GLY A 43 1.18 21.69 12.21
C GLY A 43 0.24 20.68 11.53
N SER A 44 0.59 19.40 11.46
CA SER A 44 -0.24 18.33 10.87
C SER A 44 -1.64 18.27 11.49
N VAL A 45 -1.76 18.41 12.82
CA VAL A 45 -3.05 18.38 13.52
C VAL A 45 -3.97 19.50 13.06
N GLU A 46 -3.44 20.68 12.79
CA GLU A 46 -4.21 21.80 12.26
C GLU A 46 -4.69 21.53 10.83
N VAL A 47 -3.87 20.90 10.01
CA VAL A 47 -4.25 20.44 8.66
C VAL A 47 -5.43 19.47 8.75
N ILE A 48 -5.41 18.51 9.69
CA ILE A 48 -6.51 17.56 9.91
C ILE A 48 -7.79 18.30 10.33
N ARG A 49 -7.70 19.25 11.26
CA ARG A 49 -8.86 20.03 11.72
C ARG A 49 -9.50 20.84 10.59
N GLN A 50 -8.69 21.49 9.77
CA GLN A 50 -9.16 22.22 8.59
C GLN A 50 -9.84 21.29 7.59
N TYR A 51 -9.24 20.15 7.31
CA TYR A 51 -9.82 19.14 6.42
C TYR A 51 -11.15 18.60 6.92
N THR A 52 -11.27 18.26 8.19
CA THR A 52 -12.49 17.74 8.80
C THR A 52 -13.60 18.79 8.84
N SER A 53 -13.24 20.06 9.09
CA SER A 53 -14.21 21.18 9.08
C SER A 53 -14.75 21.47 7.68
N ALA A 54 -13.91 21.35 6.66
CA ALA A 54 -14.30 21.62 5.26
C ALA A 54 -15.11 20.47 4.62
N ASN A 55 -14.83 19.22 4.98
CA ASN A 55 -15.35 18.03 4.30
C ASN A 55 -16.25 17.14 5.19
N GLY A 56 -16.40 17.45 6.49
CA GLY A 56 -17.34 16.75 7.38
C GLY A 56 -18.79 17.09 7.05
N ALA A 57 -19.73 16.31 7.57
CA ALA A 57 -21.17 16.39 7.28
C ALA A 57 -21.82 17.78 7.52
N GLN A 58 -21.12 18.72 8.16
CA GLN A 58 -21.54 20.11 8.37
C GLN A 58 -20.68 21.13 7.64
N GLY A 59 -19.62 20.70 6.93
CA GLY A 59 -18.78 21.58 6.12
C GLY A 59 -19.47 21.92 4.80
N GLY A 60 -19.63 23.22 4.49
CA GLY A 60 -20.36 23.72 3.32
C GLY A 60 -19.78 23.34 1.94
N GLY A 61 -18.79 22.45 1.87
CA GLY A 61 -18.22 21.94 0.61
C GLY A 61 -18.99 20.77 0.00
N CYS A 62 -19.67 19.99 0.81
CA CYS A 62 -20.59 18.96 0.32
C CYS A 62 -21.98 19.60 0.18
N GLN A 63 -22.39 19.95 -1.03
CA GLN A 63 -23.74 20.44 -1.30
C GLN A 63 -24.74 19.30 -1.04
N THR A 64 -25.16 19.14 0.23
CA THR A 64 -26.30 18.31 0.60
C THR A 64 -27.54 18.91 -0.05
N GLY A 65 -27.98 18.37 -1.17
CA GLY A 65 -29.18 18.82 -1.84
C GLY A 65 -29.22 18.70 -3.36
N GLN A 66 -28.13 18.48 -4.04
CA GLN A 66 -28.22 18.10 -5.45
C GLN A 66 -28.62 16.62 -5.56
N LYS A 67 -29.91 16.39 -5.84
CA LYS A 67 -30.37 15.07 -6.25
C LYS A 67 -29.63 14.68 -7.52
N SER A 68 -28.85 13.62 -7.47
CA SER A 68 -28.38 12.97 -8.69
C SER A 68 -29.60 12.58 -9.53
N GLN A 69 -29.41 12.43 -10.84
CA GLN A 69 -30.49 11.93 -11.74
C GLN A 69 -31.06 10.58 -11.31
N THR A 70 -30.42 9.88 -10.36
CA THR A 70 -30.84 8.60 -9.76
C THR A 70 -31.54 8.74 -8.42
N GLY A 71 -31.82 9.96 -7.93
CA GLY A 71 -32.63 10.20 -6.72
C GLY A 71 -31.93 9.92 -5.38
N ARG A 72 -30.64 9.56 -5.36
CA ARG A 72 -29.85 9.39 -4.13
C ARG A 72 -29.23 10.72 -3.71
N THR A 73 -29.42 11.11 -2.45
CA THR A 73 -28.68 12.22 -1.84
C THR A 73 -27.20 11.86 -1.79
N LYS A 74 -26.32 12.73 -2.27
CA LYS A 74 -24.88 12.59 -2.09
C LYS A 74 -24.58 12.70 -0.60
N GLU A 75 -24.23 11.59 0.04
CA GLU A 75 -23.70 11.62 1.42
C GLU A 75 -22.22 12.00 1.36
N CYS A 76 -21.79 12.87 2.28
CA CYS A 76 -20.37 13.18 2.44
C CYS A 76 -19.64 12.02 3.08
N PRO A 77 -18.36 11.75 2.69
CA PRO A 77 -17.57 10.73 3.35
C PRO A 77 -17.49 10.96 4.87
N LYS A 78 -17.62 9.89 5.65
CA LYS A 78 -17.41 9.96 7.09
C LYS A 78 -15.92 10.13 7.38
N ILE A 79 -15.54 11.15 8.16
CA ILE A 79 -14.14 11.38 8.55
C ILE A 79 -13.98 11.11 10.04
N ARG A 80 -13.01 10.26 10.38
CA ARG A 80 -12.61 9.95 11.76
C ARG A 80 -11.11 10.16 11.90
N TRP A 81 -10.64 10.67 13.04
CA TRP A 81 -9.22 10.87 13.23
C TRP A 81 -8.81 10.81 14.71
N ILE A 82 -7.54 10.47 14.93
CA ILE A 82 -6.84 10.59 16.21
C ILE A 82 -5.47 11.24 15.99
N SER A 83 -4.95 11.90 17.04
CA SER A 83 -3.55 12.33 17.11
C SER A 83 -3.03 11.93 18.47
N GLU A 84 -2.12 10.98 18.49
CA GLU A 84 -1.47 10.44 19.68
C GLU A 84 -0.14 9.77 19.31
N PRO A 85 0.86 9.74 20.20
CA PRO A 85 2.13 9.07 19.93
C PRO A 85 1.94 7.62 19.46
N ASP A 86 2.70 7.23 18.46
CA ASP A 86 2.77 5.85 17.98
C ASP A 86 4.18 5.25 18.15
N LYS A 87 4.30 3.95 17.86
CA LYS A 87 5.54 3.18 17.91
C LYS A 87 6.11 2.92 16.52
N GLY A 88 5.66 3.65 15.52
CA GLY A 88 6.05 3.52 14.12
C GLY A 88 4.87 3.23 13.20
N ILE A 89 5.19 3.13 11.91
CA ILE A 89 4.24 3.09 10.79
C ILE A 89 3.15 2.01 10.97
N TYR A 90 3.54 0.78 11.35
CA TYR A 90 2.60 -0.33 11.48
C TYR A 90 1.73 -0.23 12.74
N ASN A 91 2.24 0.39 13.82
CA ASN A 91 1.41 0.71 14.97
C ASN A 91 0.32 1.74 14.61
N ALA A 92 0.68 2.76 13.82
CA ALA A 92 -0.29 3.73 13.31
C ALA A 92 -1.32 3.08 12.37
N MET A 93 -0.89 2.20 11.44
CA MET A 93 -1.80 1.44 10.58
C MET A 93 -2.75 0.56 11.38
N ASN A 94 -2.25 -0.15 12.41
CA ASN A 94 -3.06 -0.99 13.29
C ASN A 94 -4.12 -0.18 14.04
N LYS A 95 -3.76 1.00 14.56
CA LYS A 95 -4.75 1.94 15.15
C LYS A 95 -5.84 2.31 14.14
N GLY A 96 -5.49 2.55 12.88
CA GLY A 96 -6.43 2.82 11.81
C GLY A 96 -7.40 1.64 11.56
N ILE A 97 -6.89 0.40 11.57
CA ILE A 97 -7.70 -0.81 11.46
C ILE A 97 -8.65 -0.94 12.65
N GLU A 98 -8.17 -0.73 13.87
CA GLU A 98 -9.00 -0.76 15.08
C GLU A 98 -10.13 0.27 15.02
N ILE A 99 -9.85 1.46 14.48
CA ILE A 99 -10.86 2.51 14.27
C ILE A 99 -11.88 2.03 13.21
N ALA A 100 -11.44 1.46 12.09
CA ALA A 100 -12.34 0.92 11.06
C ALA A 100 -13.29 -0.14 11.63
N PHE A 101 -12.82 -0.94 12.60
CA PHE A 101 -13.61 -1.97 13.28
C PHE A 101 -14.44 -1.46 14.47
N GLY A 102 -14.41 -0.14 14.76
CA GLY A 102 -15.10 0.43 15.90
C GLY A 102 -14.55 -0.01 17.28
N LYS A 103 -13.32 -0.54 17.32
CA LYS A 103 -12.66 -1.01 18.54
C LYS A 103 -11.93 0.11 19.30
N ARG A 104 -11.85 1.31 18.73
CA ARG A 104 -11.13 2.46 19.30
C ARG A 104 -11.98 3.72 19.25
N ILE A 105 -11.99 4.48 20.34
CA ILE A 105 -12.67 5.79 20.43
C ILE A 105 -11.86 6.82 19.63
N VAL A 106 -12.55 7.66 18.89
CA VAL A 106 -11.94 8.65 17.98
C VAL A 106 -12.58 10.02 18.12
N ASN A 107 -11.87 11.05 17.72
CA ASN A 107 -12.44 12.37 17.49
C ASN A 107 -13.32 12.31 16.24
N SER A 108 -14.64 12.37 16.39
CA SER A 108 -15.56 12.56 15.27
C SER A 108 -16.10 13.98 15.31
N PHE A 109 -16.35 14.59 14.16
CA PHE A 109 -16.88 15.95 14.09
C PHE A 109 -18.34 16.03 14.60
N ASN A 110 -19.05 14.91 14.65
CA ASN A 110 -20.40 14.81 15.20
C ASN A 110 -20.37 14.49 16.70
N ARG A 111 -20.31 15.53 17.52
CA ARG A 111 -20.38 15.46 18.99
C ARG A 111 -21.67 14.81 19.53
N SER A 112 -22.68 14.62 18.67
CA SER A 112 -23.98 13.99 19.03
C SER A 112 -23.91 12.46 19.11
N GLU A 113 -22.84 11.80 18.66
CA GLU A 113 -22.70 10.34 18.77
C GLU A 113 -21.87 9.90 20.00
N LEU A 114 -21.42 10.83 20.84
CA LEU A 114 -20.77 10.55 22.14
C LEU A 114 -21.79 10.31 23.27
N VAL A 115 -23.01 9.90 22.96
CA VAL A 115 -23.90 9.37 23.99
C VAL A 115 -23.57 7.90 24.15
N GLU A 116 -22.95 7.59 25.28
CA GLU A 116 -22.82 6.24 25.81
C GLU A 116 -24.21 5.59 25.92
N ASP A 117 -24.70 5.04 24.84
CA ASP A 117 -25.80 4.07 24.93
C ASP A 117 -25.19 2.67 24.96
N LYS A 118 -24.82 2.26 26.18
CA LYS A 118 -24.27 0.93 26.47
C LYS A 118 -25.20 -0.23 26.08
N ASN A 119 -26.41 0.05 25.55
CA ASN A 119 -27.45 -0.94 25.27
C ASN A 119 -27.99 -0.94 23.83
N LYS A 120 -27.56 -0.05 22.95
CA LYS A 120 -27.84 -0.18 21.51
C LYS A 120 -26.56 -0.69 20.87
N GLY A 121 -26.60 -1.93 20.37
CA GLY A 121 -25.57 -2.44 19.49
C GLY A 121 -25.38 -1.42 18.36
N ILE A 122 -24.24 -0.71 18.39
CA ILE A 122 -23.84 0.15 17.28
C ILE A 122 -23.82 -0.78 16.06
N GLU A 123 -24.71 -0.59 15.13
CA GLU A 123 -24.58 -1.21 13.80
C GLU A 123 -23.31 -0.62 13.19
N ILE A 124 -22.18 -1.25 13.50
CA ILE A 124 -20.90 -0.95 12.90
C ILE A 124 -21.11 -1.33 11.44
N ASN A 125 -21.28 -0.31 10.61
CA ASN A 125 -21.31 -0.50 9.17
C ASN A 125 -19.97 -1.13 8.78
N LYS A 126 -19.95 -2.46 8.73
CA LYS A 126 -18.71 -3.24 8.60
C LYS A 126 -18.05 -2.86 7.29
N THR A 127 -16.91 -2.21 7.36
CA THR A 127 -16.01 -1.95 6.24
C THR A 127 -15.71 -3.27 5.53
N GLU A 128 -15.81 -3.27 4.21
CA GLU A 128 -15.56 -4.46 3.39
C GLU A 128 -14.08 -4.51 2.96
N TYR A 129 -13.55 -3.37 2.51
CA TYR A 129 -12.15 -3.24 2.08
C TYR A 129 -11.45 -2.09 2.79
N LEU A 130 -10.16 -2.26 3.03
CA LEU A 130 -9.24 -1.23 3.54
C LEU A 130 -8.25 -0.85 2.45
N LEU A 131 -7.98 0.45 2.31
CA LEU A 131 -6.90 1.04 1.51
C LEU A 131 -6.01 1.85 2.45
N PHE A 132 -4.70 1.61 2.42
CA PHE A 132 -3.72 2.41 3.17
C PHE A 132 -3.07 3.43 2.24
N LEU A 133 -3.29 4.70 2.51
CA LEU A 133 -2.74 5.82 1.74
C LEU A 133 -1.99 6.75 2.69
N ASN A 134 -0.67 6.56 2.78
CA ASN A 134 0.17 7.29 3.74
C ASN A 134 0.31 8.77 3.36
N SER A 135 0.66 9.62 4.33
CA SER A 135 0.90 11.05 4.07
C SER A 135 2.05 11.25 3.08
N GLY A 136 1.77 11.96 2.00
CA GLY A 136 2.64 12.13 0.83
C GLY A 136 2.14 11.38 -0.40
N ASP A 137 1.52 10.22 -0.23
CA ASP A 137 0.88 9.48 -1.32
C ASP A 137 -0.50 10.09 -1.66
N CYS A 138 -0.88 10.06 -2.93
CA CYS A 138 -2.13 10.64 -3.40
C CYS A 138 -2.88 9.67 -4.32
N LEU A 139 -4.21 9.73 -4.35
CA LEU A 139 -4.99 9.12 -5.43
C LEU A 139 -4.66 9.83 -6.76
N VAL A 140 -4.61 9.07 -7.86
CA VAL A 140 -4.10 9.59 -9.14
C VAL A 140 -4.95 10.73 -9.70
N ASN A 141 -6.28 10.59 -9.60
CA ASN A 141 -7.24 11.61 -10.06
C ASN A 141 -8.57 11.49 -9.32
N GLU A 142 -9.50 12.40 -9.60
CA GLU A 142 -10.80 12.47 -8.94
C GLU A 142 -11.75 11.29 -9.24
N CYS A 143 -11.50 10.52 -10.29
CA CYS A 143 -12.30 9.36 -10.68
C CYS A 143 -11.69 8.02 -10.20
N THR A 144 -10.53 8.03 -9.55
CA THR A 144 -9.78 6.82 -9.19
C THR A 144 -10.64 5.81 -8.43
N LEU A 145 -11.31 6.22 -7.35
CA LEU A 145 -12.16 5.32 -6.57
C LEU A 145 -13.37 4.83 -7.35
N GLY A 146 -13.94 5.66 -8.23
CA GLY A 146 -15.01 5.26 -9.13
C GLY A 146 -14.59 4.12 -10.06
N MET A 147 -13.44 4.26 -10.72
CA MET A 147 -12.87 3.21 -11.59
C MET A 147 -12.60 1.91 -10.82
N VAL A 148 -12.10 2.01 -9.59
CA VAL A 148 -11.88 0.83 -8.73
C VAL A 148 -13.19 0.12 -8.41
N VAL A 149 -14.23 0.84 -8.07
CA VAL A 149 -15.56 0.26 -7.76
C VAL A 149 -16.16 -0.42 -8.99
N GLU A 150 -15.99 0.13 -10.18
CA GLU A 150 -16.42 -0.47 -11.45
C GLU A 150 -15.73 -1.81 -11.74
N CYS A 151 -14.53 -2.05 -11.18
CA CYS A 151 -13.85 -3.33 -11.29
C CYS A 151 -14.52 -4.46 -10.50
N ASN A 152 -15.54 -4.19 -9.69
CA ASN A 152 -16.28 -5.17 -8.88
C ASN A 152 -15.35 -6.07 -8.04
N LEU A 153 -14.87 -5.54 -6.92
CA LEU A 153 -13.94 -6.24 -6.04
C LEU A 153 -14.63 -7.42 -5.33
N VAL A 154 -14.13 -8.63 -5.54
CA VAL A 154 -14.64 -9.86 -4.90
C VAL A 154 -13.54 -10.70 -4.27
N GLU A 155 -12.30 -10.57 -4.74
CA GLU A 155 -11.15 -11.29 -4.21
C GLU A 155 -10.71 -10.71 -2.86
N ASP A 156 -9.90 -11.46 -2.14
CA ASP A 156 -9.45 -11.10 -0.79
C ASP A 156 -8.50 -9.90 -0.79
N ILE A 157 -7.63 -9.82 -1.80
CA ILE A 157 -6.72 -8.71 -2.03
C ILE A 157 -6.76 -8.34 -3.51
N VAL A 158 -7.22 -7.12 -3.81
CA VAL A 158 -7.22 -6.56 -5.18
C VAL A 158 -6.26 -5.40 -5.23
N TYR A 159 -5.36 -5.37 -6.20
CA TYR A 159 -4.37 -4.29 -6.31
C TYR A 159 -4.26 -3.74 -7.73
N GLY A 160 -4.01 -2.45 -7.80
CA GLY A 160 -3.76 -1.72 -9.04
C GLY A 160 -2.31 -1.25 -9.14
N ASN A 161 -2.08 -0.23 -9.95
CA ASN A 161 -0.77 0.34 -10.19
C ASN A 161 -0.49 1.52 -9.25
N SER A 162 0.78 1.73 -8.95
CA SER A 162 1.29 2.98 -8.41
C SER A 162 2.17 3.69 -9.43
N LEU A 163 2.05 4.99 -9.47
CA LEU A 163 2.90 5.89 -10.23
C LEU A 163 3.95 6.46 -9.28
N GLN A 164 5.19 6.04 -9.43
CA GLN A 164 6.32 6.52 -8.65
C GLN A 164 6.63 7.97 -9.01
N VAL A 165 6.66 8.87 -8.03
CA VAL A 165 6.90 10.30 -8.21
C VAL A 165 8.19 10.68 -7.50
N TRP A 166 9.20 11.12 -8.28
CA TRP A 166 10.50 11.54 -7.74
C TRP A 166 10.54 13.05 -7.46
N PRO A 167 11.44 13.51 -6.57
CA PRO A 167 11.59 14.92 -6.24
C PRO A 167 11.88 15.82 -7.45
N ASN A 168 12.47 15.28 -8.50
CA ASN A 168 12.74 16.00 -9.75
C ASN A 168 11.53 16.11 -10.68
N GLY A 169 10.35 15.66 -10.25
CA GLY A 169 9.11 15.70 -11.02
C GLY A 169 8.94 14.54 -12.01
N ASN A 170 9.91 13.63 -12.11
CA ASN A 170 9.74 12.45 -12.95
C ASN A 170 8.67 11.53 -12.36
N VAL A 171 7.81 10.99 -13.24
CA VAL A 171 6.78 10.02 -12.88
C VAL A 171 6.97 8.77 -13.74
N LYS A 172 6.93 7.61 -13.09
CA LYS A 172 7.03 6.32 -13.78
C LYS A 172 5.99 5.36 -13.21
N ARG A 173 5.22 4.72 -14.07
CA ARG A 173 4.34 3.62 -13.68
C ARG A 173 5.19 2.43 -13.26
N ALA A 174 4.94 1.92 -12.06
CA ALA A 174 5.58 0.70 -11.61
C ALA A 174 4.90 -0.51 -12.24
N GLU A 175 5.70 -1.51 -12.60
CA GLU A 175 5.19 -2.77 -13.14
C GLU A 175 5.00 -3.77 -12.00
N TYR A 176 3.80 -4.36 -11.90
CA TYR A 176 3.48 -5.38 -10.93
C TYR A 176 3.09 -6.69 -11.61
N ALA A 177 3.34 -7.80 -10.94
CA ALA A 177 2.93 -9.11 -11.43
C ALA A 177 1.40 -9.19 -11.49
N HIS A 178 0.85 -9.69 -12.59
CA HIS A 178 -0.60 -9.89 -12.73
C HIS A 178 -1.09 -11.12 -11.94
N HIS A 179 -0.17 -12.02 -11.56
CA HIS A 179 -0.44 -13.19 -10.72
C HIS A 179 0.54 -13.22 -9.55
N VAL A 180 0.02 -13.23 -8.34
CA VAL A 180 0.83 -13.34 -7.12
C VAL A 180 1.16 -14.80 -6.87
N THR A 181 2.45 -15.09 -6.77
CA THR A 181 2.99 -16.41 -6.43
C THR A 181 4.07 -16.25 -5.35
N GLY A 182 4.53 -17.35 -4.76
CA GLY A 182 5.67 -17.31 -3.85
C GLY A 182 6.90 -16.63 -4.48
N LYS A 183 7.20 -16.94 -5.76
CA LYS A 183 8.27 -16.28 -6.50
C LYS A 183 8.06 -14.76 -6.61
N THR A 184 6.82 -14.33 -6.83
CA THR A 184 6.49 -12.90 -6.88
C THR A 184 6.85 -12.22 -5.57
N LEU A 185 6.37 -12.76 -4.44
CA LEU A 185 6.60 -12.17 -3.13
C LEU A 185 8.05 -12.34 -2.64
N PHE A 186 8.79 -13.38 -3.07
CA PHE A 186 10.22 -13.52 -2.73
C PHE A 186 11.08 -12.44 -3.37
N ASN A 187 10.76 -12.03 -4.59
CA ASN A 187 11.57 -11.06 -5.33
C ASN A 187 11.06 -9.63 -5.19
N HIS A 188 9.74 -9.45 -5.04
CA HIS A 188 9.07 -8.16 -5.08
C HIS A 188 7.98 -8.09 -3.99
N THR A 189 7.19 -7.01 -4.02
CA THR A 189 5.94 -6.88 -3.27
C THR A 189 4.86 -6.35 -4.21
N ILE A 190 3.60 -6.40 -3.76
CA ILE A 190 2.51 -5.63 -4.37
C ILE A 190 2.41 -4.27 -3.66
N PRO A 191 1.89 -3.23 -4.32
CA PRO A 191 1.85 -1.87 -3.74
C PRO A 191 0.77 -1.79 -2.66
N HIS A 192 1.13 -1.65 -1.38
CA HIS A 192 0.14 -1.54 -0.31
C HIS A 192 -0.76 -0.31 -0.49
N GLN A 193 -0.21 0.80 -0.98
CA GLN A 193 -0.93 2.06 -1.24
C GLN A 193 -1.86 2.02 -2.48
N ALA A 194 -1.84 0.92 -3.21
CA ALA A 194 -2.78 0.64 -4.30
C ALA A 194 -3.48 -0.73 -4.13
N SER A 195 -3.47 -1.28 -2.91
CA SER A 195 -4.08 -2.57 -2.56
C SER A 195 -5.32 -2.37 -1.71
N PHE A 196 -6.42 -2.97 -2.17
CA PHE A 196 -7.70 -3.06 -1.48
C PHE A 196 -7.76 -4.42 -0.79
N ILE A 197 -7.68 -4.41 0.53
CA ILE A 197 -7.57 -5.62 1.36
C ILE A 197 -8.90 -5.83 2.08
N LYS A 198 -9.52 -7.01 1.94
CA LYS A 198 -10.72 -7.33 2.72
C LYS A 198 -10.45 -7.16 4.20
N SER A 199 -11.32 -6.44 4.87
CA SER A 199 -11.21 -6.19 6.31
C SER A 199 -11.20 -7.48 7.14
N SER A 200 -11.94 -8.51 6.71
CA SER A 200 -11.98 -9.83 7.35
C SER A 200 -10.62 -10.52 7.43
N LEU A 201 -9.66 -10.18 6.55
CA LEU A 201 -8.32 -10.73 6.62
C LEU A 201 -7.56 -10.27 7.86
N PHE A 202 -7.81 -9.06 8.34
CA PHE A 202 -7.21 -8.57 9.59
C PHE A 202 -7.81 -9.23 10.85
N GLU A 203 -8.96 -9.88 10.71
CA GLU A 203 -9.53 -10.73 11.78
C GLU A 203 -8.94 -12.15 11.75
N SER A 204 -8.65 -12.71 10.56
CA SER A 204 -8.17 -14.07 10.38
C SER A 204 -6.66 -14.22 10.38
N ILE A 205 -5.92 -13.30 9.75
CA ILE A 205 -4.44 -13.28 9.67
C ILE A 205 -3.85 -12.56 10.88
N GLY A 206 -4.58 -11.57 11.42
CA GLY A 206 -4.13 -10.66 12.46
C GLY A 206 -3.71 -9.30 11.90
N LEU A 207 -3.32 -8.41 12.80
CA LEU A 207 -2.84 -7.07 12.48
C LEU A 207 -1.40 -7.12 11.93
N TYR A 208 -0.91 -5.99 11.46
CA TYR A 208 0.49 -5.83 11.06
C TYR A 208 1.43 -6.06 12.24
N SER A 209 2.56 -6.72 12.01
CA SER A 209 3.60 -6.96 13.00
C SER A 209 4.34 -5.64 13.33
N GLU A 210 4.25 -5.19 14.57
CA GLU A 210 4.85 -3.92 15.02
C GLU A 210 6.34 -4.03 15.38
N ASP A 211 6.88 -5.24 15.39
CA ASP A 211 8.30 -5.53 15.54
C ASP A 211 9.09 -5.35 14.23
N LEU A 212 8.40 -5.18 13.11
CA LEU A 212 9.00 -4.90 11.81
C LEU A 212 8.96 -3.39 11.50
N ARG A 213 10.03 -2.92 10.87
CA ARG A 213 10.16 -1.51 10.51
C ARG A 213 9.70 -1.20 9.08
N PHE A 214 9.91 -2.12 8.14
CA PHE A 214 9.76 -1.86 6.70
C PHE A 214 8.80 -2.79 5.99
N GLY A 215 8.67 -4.04 6.41
CA GLY A 215 8.07 -5.11 5.60
C GLY A 215 6.88 -5.84 6.25
N SER A 216 6.14 -5.22 7.19
CA SER A 216 5.01 -5.89 7.81
C SER A 216 3.79 -6.03 6.88
N ASP A 217 3.60 -5.10 5.94
CA ASP A 217 2.64 -5.23 4.84
C ASP A 217 2.98 -6.40 3.91
N TRP A 218 4.28 -6.54 3.58
CA TRP A 218 4.78 -7.66 2.80
C TRP A 218 4.70 -9.00 3.57
N GLU A 219 4.98 -9.00 4.88
CA GLU A 219 4.75 -10.17 5.74
C GLU A 219 3.29 -10.59 5.74
N PHE A 220 2.37 -9.61 5.80
CA PHE A 220 0.94 -9.88 5.72
C PHE A 220 0.56 -10.57 4.41
N TYR A 221 1.10 -10.14 3.27
CA TYR A 221 0.87 -10.79 1.98
C TYR A 221 1.45 -12.20 1.91
N LEU A 222 2.59 -12.46 2.55
CA LEU A 222 3.13 -13.82 2.68
C LEU A 222 2.19 -14.73 3.49
N LYS A 223 1.72 -14.26 4.64
CA LYS A 223 0.74 -15.00 5.45
C LYS A 223 -0.55 -15.24 4.69
N ALA A 224 -1.06 -14.23 3.98
CA ALA A 224 -2.25 -14.34 3.16
C ALA A 224 -2.11 -15.42 2.09
N LEU A 225 -0.96 -15.48 1.40
CA LEU A 225 -0.69 -16.45 0.35
C LEU A 225 -0.46 -17.86 0.92
N PHE A 226 0.46 -18.02 1.87
CA PHE A 226 0.95 -19.33 2.27
C PHE A 226 0.14 -20.00 3.39
N TYR A 227 -0.49 -19.23 4.26
CA TYR A 227 -1.23 -19.76 5.40
C TYR A 227 -2.74 -19.74 5.22
N HIS A 228 -3.24 -18.75 4.47
CA HIS A 228 -4.69 -18.54 4.31
C HIS A 228 -5.19 -18.79 2.90
N ASN A 229 -4.30 -19.09 1.95
CA ASN A 229 -4.65 -19.34 0.53
C ASN A 229 -5.59 -18.25 -0.04
N CYS A 230 -5.33 -17.00 0.33
CA CYS A 230 -6.13 -15.87 -0.10
C CYS A 230 -6.05 -15.67 -1.61
N SER A 231 -7.14 -15.19 -2.17
CA SER A 231 -7.23 -14.81 -3.58
C SER A 231 -6.64 -13.41 -3.81
N PHE A 232 -5.80 -13.31 -4.87
CA PHE A 232 -5.20 -12.05 -5.32
C PHE A 232 -5.67 -11.74 -6.73
N ARG A 233 -6.03 -10.48 -6.99
CA ARG A 233 -6.35 -10.01 -8.34
C ARG A 233 -5.67 -8.69 -8.66
N TYR A 234 -4.99 -8.66 -9.79
CA TYR A 234 -4.50 -7.43 -10.39
C TYR A 234 -5.63 -6.74 -11.16
N MET A 235 -5.75 -5.43 -11.06
CA MET A 235 -6.58 -4.58 -11.91
C MET A 235 -5.72 -3.53 -12.60
N ASP A 236 -5.96 -3.30 -13.89
CA ASP A 236 -5.21 -2.31 -14.66
C ASP A 236 -5.77 -0.89 -14.44
N VAL A 237 -5.72 -0.44 -13.19
CA VAL A 237 -6.10 0.90 -12.76
C VAL A 237 -4.92 1.56 -12.07
N ASP A 238 -4.60 2.79 -12.46
CA ASP A 238 -3.61 3.63 -11.79
C ASP A 238 -4.26 4.23 -10.55
N VAL A 239 -3.90 3.72 -9.36
CA VAL A 239 -4.56 4.05 -8.09
C VAL A 239 -3.85 5.16 -7.35
N CYS A 240 -2.52 5.08 -7.25
CA CYS A 240 -1.75 5.92 -6.34
C CYS A 240 -0.56 6.60 -7.01
N LEU A 241 -0.38 7.89 -6.73
CA LEU A 241 0.89 8.61 -6.88
C LEU A 241 1.73 8.32 -5.63
N PHE A 242 2.79 7.52 -5.77
CA PHE A 242 3.65 7.10 -4.68
C PHE A 242 4.85 8.04 -4.54
N ASP A 243 4.98 8.69 -3.39
CA ASP A 243 6.09 9.60 -3.09
C ASP A 243 7.39 8.81 -2.85
N MET A 244 8.36 9.00 -3.75
CA MET A 244 9.67 8.34 -3.71
C MET A 244 10.64 8.98 -2.69
N THR A 245 10.17 9.82 -1.78
CA THR A 245 10.98 10.39 -0.68
C THR A 245 10.83 9.64 0.65
N GLY A 246 9.94 8.65 0.69
CA GLY A 246 9.62 7.89 1.88
C GLY A 246 10.75 7.00 2.41
N ILE A 247 10.56 6.44 3.60
CA ILE A 247 11.54 5.57 4.28
C ILE A 247 11.84 4.30 3.47
N SER A 248 10.85 3.71 2.80
CA SER A 248 10.98 2.50 1.99
C SER A 248 11.81 2.67 0.72
N THR A 249 12.10 3.91 0.32
CA THR A 249 12.91 4.24 -0.86
C THR A 249 14.31 4.74 -0.50
N ASN A 250 14.62 4.84 0.78
CA ASN A 250 15.90 5.33 1.27
C ASN A 250 17.02 4.29 1.05
N LYS A 251 17.91 4.57 0.10
CA LYS A 251 19.04 3.68 -0.25
C LYS A 251 19.99 3.39 0.92
N ASN A 252 20.09 4.28 1.89
CA ASN A 252 20.95 4.07 3.07
C ASN A 252 20.40 2.96 3.99
N LEU A 253 19.11 2.64 3.89
CA LEU A 253 18.44 1.62 4.68
C LEU A 253 18.28 0.29 3.91
N ALA A 254 18.84 0.18 2.70
CA ALA A 254 18.65 -0.98 1.83
C ALA A 254 19.14 -2.31 2.48
N GLN A 255 20.23 -2.26 3.23
CA GLN A 255 20.73 -3.45 3.93
C GLN A 255 19.80 -3.85 5.08
N GLU A 256 19.34 -2.90 5.89
CA GLU A 256 18.39 -3.17 6.98
C GLU A 256 17.07 -3.76 6.44
N MET A 257 16.58 -3.24 5.31
CA MET A 257 15.39 -3.79 4.64
C MET A 257 15.61 -5.22 4.15
N LEU A 258 16.80 -5.52 3.60
CA LEU A 258 17.14 -6.87 3.14
C LEU A 258 17.23 -7.84 4.33
N ASP A 259 17.88 -7.44 5.41
CA ASP A 259 18.03 -8.26 6.61
C ASP A 259 16.65 -8.55 7.25
N GLU A 260 15.77 -7.55 7.29
CA GLU A 260 14.38 -7.73 7.76
C GLU A 260 13.61 -8.70 6.84
N ARG A 261 13.75 -8.60 5.51
CA ARG A 261 13.13 -9.55 4.58
C ARG A 261 13.59 -10.98 4.83
N VAL A 262 14.89 -11.20 5.00
CA VAL A 262 15.45 -12.52 5.32
C VAL A 262 14.89 -13.03 6.64
N PHE A 263 14.82 -12.18 7.67
CA PHE A 263 14.24 -12.52 8.95
C PHE A 263 12.78 -12.98 8.82
N VAL A 264 11.96 -12.23 8.07
CA VAL A 264 10.54 -12.56 7.84
C VAL A 264 10.40 -13.88 7.08
N LEU A 265 11.18 -14.12 6.02
CA LEU A 265 11.12 -15.38 5.25
C LEU A 265 11.45 -16.58 6.12
N LYS A 266 12.50 -16.46 6.95
CA LYS A 266 12.88 -17.52 7.91
C LYS A 266 11.83 -17.75 9.00
N ARG A 267 11.10 -16.69 9.38
CA ARG A 267 10.00 -16.77 10.37
C ARG A 267 8.76 -17.43 9.80
N ILE A 268 8.37 -17.07 8.58
CA ILE A 268 7.09 -17.49 7.98
C ILE A 268 7.21 -18.82 7.24
N ILE A 269 8.24 -19.02 6.44
CA ILE A 269 8.35 -20.16 5.51
C ILE A 269 9.77 -20.75 5.51
N PRO A 270 10.31 -21.17 6.66
CA PRO A 270 11.73 -21.51 6.81
C PRO A 270 12.19 -22.61 5.84
N GLN A 271 11.42 -23.68 5.63
CA GLN A 271 11.78 -24.78 4.73
C GLN A 271 11.78 -24.32 3.27
N LEU A 272 10.72 -23.66 2.85
CA LEU A 272 10.60 -23.17 1.48
C LEU A 272 11.64 -22.09 1.17
N TYR A 273 12.02 -21.30 2.16
CA TYR A 273 13.10 -20.32 2.00
C TYR A 273 14.45 -20.99 1.85
N ALA A 274 14.75 -22.05 2.60
CA ALA A 274 15.98 -22.83 2.45
C ALA A 274 16.09 -23.45 1.04
N ASP A 275 15.02 -24.07 0.55
CA ASP A 275 14.96 -24.62 -0.82
C ASP A 275 15.16 -23.52 -1.89
N TYR A 276 14.58 -22.34 -1.67
CA TYR A 276 14.72 -21.20 -2.57
C TYR A 276 16.18 -20.67 -2.58
N GLU A 277 16.84 -20.58 -1.43
CA GLU A 277 18.25 -20.17 -1.35
C GLU A 277 19.15 -21.19 -2.08
N GLU A 278 18.97 -22.48 -1.85
CA GLU A 278 19.73 -23.53 -2.52
C GLU A 278 19.54 -23.47 -4.04
N MET A 279 18.30 -23.32 -4.49
CA MET A 279 18.00 -23.18 -5.93
C MET A 279 18.67 -21.94 -6.53
N ASN A 280 18.65 -20.80 -5.85
CA ASN A 280 19.30 -19.59 -6.31
C ASN A 280 20.83 -19.73 -6.38
N GLU A 281 21.43 -20.40 -5.42
CA GLU A 281 22.87 -20.66 -5.42
C GLU A 281 23.25 -21.56 -6.59
N ASN A 282 22.49 -22.61 -6.84
CA ASN A 282 22.68 -23.49 -7.99
C ASN A 282 22.57 -22.73 -9.32
N ILE A 283 21.58 -21.83 -9.46
CA ILE A 283 21.43 -20.97 -10.63
C ILE A 283 22.64 -20.02 -10.79
N ARG A 284 23.14 -19.45 -9.70
CA ARG A 284 24.35 -18.59 -9.73
C ARG A 284 25.57 -19.38 -10.19
N CYS A 285 25.76 -20.59 -9.67
CA CYS A 285 26.84 -21.48 -10.08
C CYS A 285 26.78 -21.83 -11.56
N LEU A 286 25.60 -22.19 -12.08
CA LEU A 286 25.38 -22.46 -13.51
C LEU A 286 25.72 -21.24 -14.38
N ARG A 287 25.25 -20.05 -14.02
CA ARG A 287 25.58 -18.81 -14.74
C ARG A 287 27.08 -18.54 -14.78
N MET A 288 27.79 -18.75 -13.66
CA MET A 288 29.26 -18.58 -13.63
C MET A 288 29.97 -19.59 -14.54
N ILE A 289 29.48 -20.84 -14.62
CA ILE A 289 29.99 -21.85 -15.55
C ILE A 289 29.79 -21.43 -17.00
N ASP A 290 28.59 -20.99 -17.36
CA ASP A 290 28.26 -20.51 -18.71
C ASP A 290 29.11 -19.29 -19.11
N GLU A 291 29.30 -18.33 -18.21
CA GLU A 291 30.16 -17.17 -18.47
C GLU A 291 31.63 -17.57 -18.67
N ARG A 292 32.13 -18.55 -17.90
CA ARG A 292 33.50 -19.09 -18.06
C ARG A 292 33.62 -19.82 -19.39
N ALA A 293 32.67 -20.68 -19.72
CA ALA A 293 32.64 -21.40 -20.99
C ALA A 293 32.62 -20.44 -22.20
N LEU A 294 31.80 -19.36 -22.12
CA LEU A 294 31.78 -18.30 -23.11
C LEU A 294 33.10 -17.54 -23.25
N ARG A 295 33.78 -17.26 -22.12
CA ARG A 295 35.12 -16.62 -22.15
C ARG A 295 36.13 -17.51 -22.81
N VAL A 296 36.17 -18.80 -22.44
CA VAL A 296 37.07 -19.79 -23.03
C VAL A 296 36.78 -19.94 -24.53
N GLY A 297 35.52 -20.09 -24.92
CA GLY A 297 35.13 -20.17 -26.35
C GLY A 297 35.55 -18.93 -27.14
N LYS A 298 35.37 -17.72 -26.59
CA LYS A 298 35.83 -16.48 -27.23
C LYS A 298 37.36 -16.43 -27.36
N MET A 299 38.08 -16.95 -26.34
CA MET A 299 39.54 -17.00 -26.34
C MET A 299 40.07 -18.00 -27.39
N MET A 300 39.44 -19.18 -27.52
CA MET A 300 39.75 -20.18 -28.54
C MET A 300 39.46 -19.71 -29.96
N LEU A 301 38.41 -18.93 -30.15
CA LEU A 301 38.04 -18.38 -31.49
C LEU A 301 38.88 -17.15 -31.85
N LYS A 302 39.63 -16.54 -30.94
CA LYS A 302 40.43 -15.33 -31.20
C LYS A 302 41.52 -15.58 -32.25
N PRO A 303 42.33 -16.67 -32.21
CA PRO A 303 43.33 -17.01 -33.26
C PRO A 303 42.64 -17.23 -34.60
N TYR A 304 41.53 -17.96 -34.65
CA TYR A 304 40.80 -18.22 -35.88
C TYR A 304 40.27 -16.93 -36.50
N ARG A 305 39.73 -15.99 -35.74
CA ARG A 305 39.29 -14.70 -36.23
C ARG A 305 40.44 -13.83 -36.73
N MET A 306 41.61 -13.87 -36.08
CA MET A 306 42.83 -13.19 -36.55
C MET A 306 43.28 -13.77 -37.86
N PHE A 307 43.32 -15.09 -38.01
CA PHE A 307 43.73 -15.79 -39.24
C PHE A 307 42.76 -15.46 -40.39
N LYS A 308 41.44 -15.49 -40.13
CA LYS A 308 40.45 -15.15 -41.13
C LYS A 308 40.57 -13.70 -41.62
N ASN A 309 40.87 -12.76 -40.74
CA ASN A 309 41.06 -11.35 -41.09
C ASN A 309 42.35 -11.09 -41.87
N LEU A 310 43.41 -11.94 -41.70
CA LEU A 310 44.66 -11.83 -42.43
C LEU A 310 44.55 -12.37 -43.87
N PHE A 311 43.79 -13.43 -44.07
CA PHE A 311 43.74 -14.14 -45.37
C PHE A 311 42.49 -13.91 -46.21
N PHE A 312 41.43 -13.30 -45.62
CA PHE A 312 40.14 -13.09 -46.29
C PHE A 312 39.65 -11.65 -46.21
N LYS A 313 40.56 -10.65 -46.06
CA LYS A 313 40.20 -9.28 -46.39
C LYS A 313 40.05 -9.16 -47.91
N LYS A 314 38.81 -9.13 -48.38
CA LYS A 314 38.42 -8.52 -49.61
C LYS A 314 38.16 -7.05 -49.44
#